data_f5999c96398038f35369f18a8a03f40f
#
_entry.id   f5999c96398038f35369f18a8a03f40f
#
_cell.length_a   1.000
_cell.length_b   1.000
_cell.length_c   1.000
_cell.angle_alpha   90.00
_cell.angle_beta   90.00
_cell.angle_gamma   90.00
#
_symmetry.space_group_name_H-M   'P 1'
#
loop_
_entity.id
_entity.type
_entity.pdbx_description
1 polymer ?
#
loop_
_entity_poly.entity_id
_entity_poly.type
_entity_poly.pdbx_seq_one_letter_code
_entity_poly.pdbx_strand_id
1 'polypeptide(L)'
;KLKDIKFDKFYSTSLKRANDTAKYIKGNREQEVEIFDDFVEISMGDMEGMQHEEFKKLYPEQVKNFFFNQLEYDPTEYHGESFIEVRERVIKGLNKFVELNKNYERVLVVSHGATLKTLLHYISGKDISTLSDEAIPKNTSYTIVKYQNGKFEITDFSNTSHLEEK
;
A
#
# COMPACT_ATOMS: atom_id res chain seq x y z
N LYS A 1 16.82 1.40 10.23
CA LYS A 1 16.77 -0.03 9.84
C LYS A 1 17.20 -0.26 8.38
N LEU A 2 16.68 0.53 7.41
CA LEU A 2 16.93 0.31 5.98
C LEU A 2 18.20 1.00 5.45
N LYS A 3 18.94 1.72 6.29
CA LYS A 3 20.09 2.55 5.90
C LYS A 3 21.19 1.74 5.20
N ASP A 4 21.49 0.56 5.70
CA ASP A 4 22.62 -0.28 5.24
C ASP A 4 22.18 -1.36 4.23
N ILE A 5 20.89 -1.36 3.85
CA ILE A 5 20.36 -2.28 2.85
C ILE A 5 20.61 -1.71 1.46
N LYS A 6 21.24 -2.49 0.58
CA LYS A 6 21.39 -2.13 -0.82
C LYS A 6 20.07 -2.37 -1.56
N PHE A 7 19.57 -1.34 -2.21
CA PHE A 7 18.43 -1.41 -3.12
C PHE A 7 18.88 -1.06 -4.54
N ASP A 8 18.34 -1.76 -5.52
CA ASP A 8 18.60 -1.48 -6.94
C ASP A 8 17.71 -0.35 -7.45
N LYS A 9 16.49 -0.27 -6.93
CA LYS A 9 15.49 0.74 -7.30
C LYS A 9 14.68 1.21 -6.10
N PHE A 10 14.20 2.44 -6.19
CA PHE A 10 13.27 3.05 -5.23
C PHE A 10 12.03 3.54 -5.96
N TYR A 11 10.87 3.16 -5.44
CA TYR A 11 9.58 3.58 -5.96
C TYR A 11 8.74 4.25 -4.87
N SER A 12 7.89 5.16 -5.28
CA SER A 12 6.81 5.69 -4.45
C SER A 12 5.60 6.01 -5.32
N THR A 13 4.50 6.36 -4.68
CA THR A 13 3.38 6.99 -5.38
C THR A 13 3.64 8.49 -5.54
N SER A 14 2.83 9.16 -6.37
CA SER A 14 2.87 10.62 -6.55
C SER A 14 2.46 11.41 -5.31
N LEU A 15 1.78 10.77 -4.33
CA LEU A 15 1.39 11.44 -3.09
C LEU A 15 2.62 11.86 -2.29
N LYS A 16 2.66 13.17 -1.95
CA LYS A 16 3.80 13.82 -1.30
C LYS A 16 4.33 13.04 -0.10
N ARG A 17 3.44 12.53 0.79
CA ARG A 17 3.83 11.79 2.00
C ARG A 17 4.63 10.52 1.69
N ALA A 18 4.27 9.78 0.62
CA ALA A 18 4.99 8.59 0.21
C ALA A 18 6.32 8.95 -0.47
N ASN A 19 6.30 9.93 -1.37
CA ASN A 19 7.48 10.39 -2.08
C ASN A 19 8.55 10.94 -1.12
N ASP A 20 8.16 11.77 -0.16
CA ASP A 20 9.06 12.29 0.87
C ASP A 20 9.66 11.16 1.71
N THR A 21 8.85 10.16 2.09
CA THR A 21 9.32 8.96 2.81
C THR A 21 10.34 8.16 1.99
N ALA A 22 10.05 7.92 0.71
CA ALA A 22 10.97 7.20 -0.17
C ALA A 22 12.30 7.94 -0.34
N LYS A 23 12.26 9.27 -0.53
CA LYS A 23 13.45 10.12 -0.60
C LYS A 23 14.25 10.10 0.70
N TYR A 24 13.57 10.12 1.84
CA TYR A 24 14.24 10.02 3.14
C TYR A 24 14.94 8.67 3.31
N ILE A 25 14.29 7.56 2.95
CA ILE A 25 14.89 6.22 3.00
C ILE A 25 16.06 6.10 2.01
N LYS A 26 15.90 6.64 0.80
CA LYS A 26 16.94 6.68 -0.23
C LYS A 26 18.20 7.39 0.29
N GLY A 27 18.03 8.53 0.96
CA GLY A 27 19.17 9.34 1.45
C GLY A 27 20.07 9.75 0.30
N ASN A 28 21.39 9.60 0.50
CA ASN A 28 22.41 10.02 -0.46
C ASN A 28 22.73 8.96 -1.54
N ARG A 29 21.92 7.90 -1.70
CA ARG A 29 22.12 6.90 -2.76
C ARG A 29 21.88 7.54 -4.13
N GLU A 30 22.59 7.06 -5.15
CA GLU A 30 22.55 7.63 -6.52
C GLU A 30 21.21 7.39 -7.25
N GLN A 31 20.53 6.28 -6.92
CA GLN A 31 19.26 5.93 -7.58
C GLN A 31 18.21 7.01 -7.37
N GLU A 32 17.40 7.26 -8.38
CA GLU A 32 16.24 8.15 -8.27
C GLU A 32 15.03 7.40 -7.68
N VAL A 33 14.06 8.17 -7.14
CA VAL A 33 12.75 7.65 -6.71
C VAL A 33 11.82 7.75 -7.91
N GLU A 34 11.44 6.61 -8.46
CA GLU A 34 10.52 6.51 -9.59
C GLU A 34 9.05 6.50 -9.08
N ILE A 35 8.14 7.13 -9.82
CA ILE A 35 6.72 7.16 -9.47
C ILE A 35 6.02 5.92 -10.05
N PHE A 36 5.24 5.25 -9.19
CA PHE A 36 4.45 4.08 -9.56
C PHE A 36 3.05 4.16 -8.93
N ASP A 37 2.13 4.83 -9.62
CA ASP A 37 0.79 5.16 -9.11
C ASP A 37 -0.22 4.00 -9.18
N ASP A 38 0.15 2.86 -9.77
CA ASP A 38 -0.67 1.65 -9.61
C ASP A 38 -0.78 1.22 -8.12
N PHE A 39 0.08 1.77 -7.24
CA PHE A 39 0.06 1.53 -5.78
C PHE A 39 -0.31 2.78 -4.96
N VAL A 40 -0.98 3.76 -5.56
CA VAL A 40 -1.49 4.93 -4.84
C VAL A 40 -2.58 4.54 -3.84
N GLU A 41 -2.83 5.37 -2.82
CA GLU A 41 -3.87 5.09 -1.82
C GLU A 41 -5.26 5.04 -2.46
N ILE A 42 -6.17 4.31 -1.82
CA ILE A 42 -7.59 4.32 -2.18
C ILE A 42 -8.09 5.77 -2.25
N SER A 43 -8.79 6.10 -3.33
CA SER A 43 -9.34 7.44 -3.50
C SER A 43 -10.59 7.62 -2.64
N MET A 44 -10.63 8.69 -1.88
CA MET A 44 -11.82 9.10 -1.12
C MET A 44 -12.72 10.05 -1.94
N GLY A 45 -12.41 10.27 -3.22
CA GLY A 45 -13.20 11.14 -4.11
C GLY A 45 -13.40 12.54 -3.54
N ASP A 46 -14.64 13.01 -3.51
CA ASP A 46 -14.99 14.34 -3.00
C ASP A 46 -14.73 14.52 -1.50
N MET A 47 -14.46 13.42 -0.79
CA MET A 47 -14.12 13.44 0.65
C MET A 47 -12.63 13.63 0.91
N GLU A 48 -11.78 13.75 -0.12
CA GLU A 48 -10.36 14.00 0.06
C GLU A 48 -10.09 15.28 0.85
N GLY A 49 -9.28 15.16 1.92
CA GLY A 49 -8.96 16.27 2.81
C GLY A 49 -10.03 16.65 3.83
N MET A 50 -11.20 16.01 3.81
CA MET A 50 -12.23 16.19 4.84
C MET A 50 -11.75 15.67 6.19
N GLN A 51 -12.16 16.34 7.27
CA GLN A 51 -11.89 15.84 8.62
C GLN A 51 -12.67 14.54 8.88
N HIS A 52 -12.03 13.56 9.51
CA HIS A 52 -12.62 12.25 9.79
C HIS A 52 -13.99 12.35 10.52
N GLU A 53 -14.10 13.23 11.50
CA GLU A 53 -15.34 13.42 12.25
C GLU A 53 -16.48 14.02 11.39
N GLU A 54 -16.16 14.81 10.39
CA GLU A 54 -17.12 15.34 9.44
C GLU A 54 -17.57 14.25 8.47
N PHE A 55 -16.64 13.49 7.89
CA PHE A 55 -16.94 12.34 7.05
C PHE A 55 -17.82 11.32 7.77
N LYS A 56 -17.50 11.00 9.02
CA LYS A 56 -18.28 10.10 9.86
C LYS A 56 -19.70 10.59 10.14
N LYS A 57 -19.94 11.91 10.22
CA LYS A 57 -21.29 12.47 10.38
C LYS A 57 -22.10 12.35 9.10
N LEU A 58 -21.49 12.56 7.94
CA LEU A 58 -22.16 12.49 6.64
C LEU A 58 -22.43 11.04 6.21
N TYR A 59 -21.46 10.17 6.39
CA TYR A 59 -21.47 8.79 5.89
C TYR A 59 -21.07 7.77 6.97
N PRO A 60 -21.82 7.67 8.09
CA PRO A 60 -21.44 6.84 9.23
C PRO A 60 -21.30 5.35 8.88
N GLU A 61 -22.18 4.86 8.00
CA GLU A 61 -22.13 3.47 7.55
C GLU A 61 -20.93 3.20 6.65
N GLN A 62 -20.59 4.12 5.73
CA GLN A 62 -19.45 3.97 4.86
C GLN A 62 -18.12 4.02 5.64
N VAL A 63 -18.04 4.87 6.66
CA VAL A 63 -16.88 4.86 7.58
C VAL A 63 -16.75 3.53 8.30
N LYS A 64 -17.85 2.96 8.80
CA LYS A 64 -17.85 1.63 9.41
C LYS A 64 -17.42 0.55 8.41
N ASN A 65 -17.98 0.57 7.20
CA ASN A 65 -17.67 -0.42 6.17
C ASN A 65 -16.22 -0.33 5.70
N PHE A 66 -15.68 0.88 5.56
CA PHE A 66 -14.26 1.09 5.22
C PHE A 66 -13.30 0.34 6.16
N PHE A 67 -13.59 0.31 7.45
CA PHE A 67 -12.72 -0.34 8.43
C PHE A 67 -13.05 -1.80 8.71
N PHE A 68 -14.33 -2.21 8.62
CA PHE A 68 -14.79 -3.49 9.13
C PHE A 68 -15.50 -4.38 8.12
N ASN A 69 -15.99 -3.82 7.00
CA ASN A 69 -16.75 -4.55 5.98
C ASN A 69 -16.39 -4.05 4.59
N GLN A 70 -15.12 -4.21 4.17
CA GLN A 70 -14.60 -3.57 2.97
C GLN A 70 -15.39 -3.89 1.69
N LEU A 71 -16.04 -5.05 1.60
CA LEU A 71 -16.88 -5.40 0.44
C LEU A 71 -18.22 -4.65 0.41
N GLU A 72 -18.69 -4.17 1.57
CA GLU A 72 -19.90 -3.35 1.69
C GLU A 72 -19.60 -1.84 1.63
N TYR A 73 -18.31 -1.49 1.49
CA TYR A 73 -17.92 -0.09 1.33
C TYR A 73 -18.26 0.39 -0.08
N ASP A 74 -19.25 1.26 -0.17
CA ASP A 74 -19.75 1.87 -1.41
C ASP A 74 -19.46 3.38 -1.43
N PRO A 75 -18.39 3.82 -2.10
CA PRO A 75 -18.03 5.22 -2.23
C PRO A 75 -18.67 5.93 -3.42
N THR A 76 -19.63 5.33 -4.13
CA THR A 76 -20.18 5.82 -5.39
C THR A 76 -20.74 7.24 -5.25
N GLU A 77 -21.40 7.55 -4.12
CA GLU A 77 -22.05 8.84 -3.88
C GLU A 77 -21.08 10.02 -3.87
N TYR A 78 -19.81 9.78 -3.47
CA TYR A 78 -18.75 10.78 -3.40
C TYR A 78 -17.57 10.48 -4.33
N HIS A 79 -17.82 9.71 -5.39
CA HIS A 79 -16.84 9.42 -6.45
C HIS A 79 -15.50 8.83 -5.96
N GLY A 80 -15.53 8.10 -4.87
CA GLY A 80 -14.37 7.40 -4.33
C GLY A 80 -14.10 6.08 -5.04
N GLU A 81 -13.05 5.39 -4.61
CA GLU A 81 -12.65 4.07 -5.11
C GLU A 81 -13.08 2.97 -4.11
N SER A 82 -13.76 1.93 -4.57
CA SER A 82 -14.09 0.75 -3.77
C SER A 82 -12.87 -0.16 -3.56
N PHE A 83 -12.90 -1.04 -2.54
CA PHE A 83 -11.84 -2.03 -2.34
C PHE A 83 -11.74 -3.06 -3.47
N ILE A 84 -12.81 -3.28 -4.22
CA ILE A 84 -12.78 -4.13 -5.43
C ILE A 84 -11.95 -3.45 -6.52
N GLU A 85 -12.19 -2.17 -6.78
CA GLU A 85 -11.40 -1.38 -7.75
C GLU A 85 -9.94 -1.25 -7.33
N VAL A 86 -9.66 -1.00 -6.05
CA VAL A 86 -8.29 -1.03 -5.52
C VAL A 86 -7.64 -2.37 -5.81
N ARG A 87 -8.34 -3.48 -5.55
CA ARG A 87 -7.82 -4.83 -5.79
C ARG A 87 -7.47 -5.08 -7.25
N GLU A 88 -8.37 -4.71 -8.16
CA GLU A 88 -8.13 -4.84 -9.60
C GLU A 88 -6.90 -4.03 -10.04
N ARG A 89 -6.81 -2.79 -9.59
CA ARG A 89 -5.69 -1.89 -9.88
C ARG A 89 -4.36 -2.44 -9.35
N VAL A 90 -4.32 -2.88 -8.09
CA VAL A 90 -3.07 -3.38 -7.50
C VAL A 90 -2.63 -4.71 -8.09
N ILE A 91 -3.54 -5.59 -8.52
CA ILE A 91 -3.20 -6.85 -9.22
C ILE A 91 -2.56 -6.53 -10.56
N LYS A 92 -3.19 -5.64 -11.34
CA LYS A 92 -2.66 -5.19 -12.63
C LYS A 92 -1.30 -4.50 -12.45
N GLY A 93 -1.20 -3.64 -11.45
CA GLY A 93 0.03 -2.95 -11.08
C GLY A 93 1.13 -3.92 -10.64
N LEU A 94 0.81 -4.94 -9.84
CA LEU A 94 1.78 -5.93 -9.38
C LEU A 94 2.41 -6.70 -10.54
N ASN A 95 1.60 -7.16 -11.50
CA ASN A 95 2.10 -7.86 -12.69
C ASN A 95 3.06 -6.97 -13.50
N LYS A 96 2.70 -5.70 -13.71
CA LYS A 96 3.55 -4.71 -14.34
C LYS A 96 4.83 -4.45 -13.54
N PHE A 97 4.72 -4.33 -12.21
CA PHE A 97 5.84 -4.08 -11.31
C PHE A 97 6.87 -5.22 -11.35
N VAL A 98 6.40 -6.47 -11.32
CA VAL A 98 7.26 -7.65 -11.44
C VAL A 98 8.01 -7.64 -12.77
N GLU A 99 7.33 -7.38 -13.88
CA GLU A 99 7.97 -7.37 -15.21
C GLU A 99 9.01 -6.25 -15.33
N LEU A 100 8.72 -5.05 -14.80
CA LEU A 100 9.66 -3.93 -14.79
C LEU A 100 10.92 -4.21 -13.96
N ASN A 101 10.80 -5.05 -12.94
CA ASN A 101 11.85 -5.28 -11.95
C ASN A 101 12.49 -6.67 -12.02
N LYS A 102 12.19 -7.48 -13.02
CA LYS A 102 12.66 -8.87 -13.15
C LYS A 102 14.18 -9.06 -13.14
N ASN A 103 14.94 -8.01 -13.47
CA ASN A 103 16.40 -8.03 -13.51
C ASN A 103 17.05 -7.43 -12.25
N TYR A 104 16.26 -7.02 -11.26
CA TYR A 104 16.74 -6.45 -10.01
C TYR A 104 16.57 -7.45 -8.87
N GLU A 105 17.51 -7.43 -7.93
CA GLU A 105 17.49 -8.31 -6.76
C GLU A 105 16.60 -7.74 -5.65
N ARG A 106 16.67 -6.42 -5.46
CA ARG A 106 15.98 -5.78 -4.33
C ARG A 106 15.48 -4.39 -4.69
N VAL A 107 14.18 -4.22 -4.61
CA VAL A 107 13.51 -2.92 -4.85
C VAL A 107 12.76 -2.49 -3.61
N LEU A 108 12.66 -1.18 -3.40
CA LEU A 108 11.84 -0.61 -2.33
C LEU A 108 10.69 0.14 -2.97
N VAL A 109 9.47 -0.06 -2.46
CA VAL A 109 8.31 0.74 -2.82
C VAL A 109 7.64 1.29 -1.56
N VAL A 110 7.33 2.58 -1.57
CA VAL A 110 6.56 3.25 -0.51
C VAL A 110 5.15 3.46 -1.01
N SER A 111 4.18 2.92 -0.27
CA SER A 111 2.76 2.97 -0.57
C SER A 111 1.96 3.28 0.70
N HIS A 112 0.70 2.89 0.78
CA HIS A 112 -0.28 3.39 1.74
C HIS A 112 -1.06 2.25 2.40
N GLY A 113 -1.79 2.58 3.46
CA GLY A 113 -2.41 1.61 4.35
C GLY A 113 -3.44 0.70 3.69
N ALA A 114 -4.49 1.26 3.09
CA ALA A 114 -5.56 0.46 2.50
C ALA A 114 -5.09 -0.28 1.23
N THR A 115 -4.29 0.39 0.42
CA THR A 115 -3.66 -0.20 -0.77
C THR A 115 -2.75 -1.36 -0.41
N LEU A 116 -1.86 -1.21 0.59
CA LEU A 116 -0.99 -2.30 1.05
C LEU A 116 -1.78 -3.45 1.68
N LYS A 117 -2.83 -3.17 2.47
CA LYS A 117 -3.72 -4.20 3.00
C LYS A 117 -4.25 -5.07 1.84
N THR A 118 -4.81 -4.43 0.82
CA THR A 118 -5.41 -5.12 -0.34
C THR A 118 -4.38 -5.88 -1.18
N LEU A 119 -3.21 -5.27 -1.43
CA LEU A 119 -2.12 -5.90 -2.19
C LEU A 119 -1.55 -7.12 -1.47
N LEU A 120 -1.26 -7.01 -0.16
CA LEU A 120 -0.68 -8.09 0.63
C LEU A 120 -1.68 -9.22 0.86
N HIS A 121 -2.96 -8.89 1.00
CA HIS A 121 -4.04 -9.87 1.02
C HIS A 121 -4.07 -10.70 -0.27
N TYR A 122 -4.01 -10.06 -1.44
CA TYR A 122 -3.94 -10.75 -2.73
C TYR A 122 -2.70 -11.62 -2.85
N ILE A 123 -1.53 -11.11 -2.47
CA ILE A 123 -0.24 -11.85 -2.48
C ILE A 123 -0.32 -13.10 -1.60
N SER A 124 -1.07 -13.06 -0.50
CA SER A 124 -1.28 -14.21 0.39
C SER A 124 -2.19 -15.29 -0.21
N GLY A 125 -2.74 -15.08 -1.40
CA GLY A 125 -3.60 -16.04 -2.10
C GLY A 125 -4.99 -16.21 -1.47
N LYS A 126 -5.42 -15.26 -0.63
CA LYS A 126 -6.71 -15.32 0.07
C LYS A 126 -7.85 -14.80 -0.80
N ASP A 127 -9.05 -15.33 -0.54
CA ASP A 127 -10.27 -14.86 -1.18
C ASP A 127 -10.66 -13.45 -0.67
N ILE A 128 -11.11 -12.57 -1.57
CA ILE A 128 -11.44 -11.17 -1.26
C ILE A 128 -12.45 -11.04 -0.10
N SER A 129 -13.33 -12.03 0.08
CA SER A 129 -14.32 -12.05 1.18
C SER A 129 -13.68 -12.02 2.57
N THR A 130 -12.40 -12.40 2.69
CA THR A 130 -11.65 -12.38 3.94
C THR A 130 -10.82 -11.09 4.15
N LEU A 131 -10.96 -10.09 3.28
CA LEU A 131 -10.19 -8.85 3.39
C LEU A 131 -10.41 -8.13 4.72
N SER A 132 -11.63 -8.20 5.28
CA SER A 132 -11.98 -7.59 6.56
C SER A 132 -11.21 -8.18 7.75
N ASP A 133 -10.76 -9.43 7.64
CA ASP A 133 -10.00 -10.10 8.70
C ASP A 133 -8.53 -9.68 8.76
N GLU A 134 -8.05 -8.96 7.73
CA GLU A 134 -6.65 -8.56 7.64
C GLU A 134 -6.37 -7.24 8.36
N ALA A 135 -5.23 -7.19 9.03
CA ALA A 135 -4.76 -5.96 9.62
C ALA A 135 -4.22 -4.99 8.54
N ILE A 136 -4.48 -3.70 8.73
CA ILE A 136 -3.77 -2.65 7.99
C ILE A 136 -2.32 -2.61 8.48
N PRO A 137 -1.31 -2.61 7.58
CA PRO A 137 0.07 -2.44 8.00
C PRO A 137 0.26 -1.17 8.84
N LYS A 138 1.03 -1.28 9.92
CA LYS A 138 1.27 -0.16 10.83
C LYS A 138 2.01 0.98 10.12
N ASN A 139 1.74 2.21 10.53
CA ASN A 139 2.48 3.37 10.04
C ASN A 139 3.99 3.19 10.24
N THR A 140 4.78 3.60 9.25
CA THR A 140 6.24 3.48 9.23
C THR A 140 6.78 2.05 9.33
N SER A 141 5.94 1.02 9.25
CA SER A 141 6.39 -0.37 9.16
C SER A 141 6.97 -0.68 7.78
N TYR A 142 7.73 -1.78 7.69
CA TYR A 142 8.08 -2.37 6.42
C TYR A 142 7.58 -3.82 6.35
N THR A 143 7.30 -4.28 5.13
CA THR A 143 6.94 -5.66 4.83
C THR A 143 7.90 -6.18 3.77
N ILE A 144 8.40 -7.39 3.95
CA ILE A 144 9.28 -8.05 2.98
C ILE A 144 8.47 -9.08 2.20
N VAL A 145 8.44 -8.89 0.89
CA VAL A 145 7.83 -9.83 -0.05
C VAL A 145 8.92 -10.38 -0.96
N LYS A 146 9.03 -11.69 -1.03
CA LYS A 146 9.87 -12.39 -1.99
C LYS A 146 9.05 -12.81 -3.19
N TYR A 147 9.62 -12.68 -4.38
CA TYR A 147 9.06 -13.20 -5.61
C TYR A 147 10.05 -14.14 -6.28
N GLN A 148 9.66 -15.38 -6.49
CA GLN A 148 10.52 -16.38 -7.15
C GLN A 148 9.65 -17.42 -7.89
N ASN A 149 10.01 -17.74 -9.11
CA ASN A 149 9.34 -18.75 -9.93
C ASN A 149 7.81 -18.55 -10.02
N GLY A 150 7.37 -17.30 -10.20
CA GLY A 150 5.95 -16.96 -10.32
C GLY A 150 5.18 -16.94 -9.01
N LYS A 151 5.84 -17.11 -7.86
CA LYS A 151 5.21 -17.16 -6.54
C LYS A 151 5.70 -16.03 -5.64
N PHE A 152 4.77 -15.48 -4.87
CA PHE A 152 5.05 -14.52 -3.82
C PHE A 152 5.07 -15.18 -2.45
N GLU A 153 5.94 -14.69 -1.56
CA GLU A 153 6.02 -15.08 -0.16
C GLU A 153 6.22 -13.85 0.69
N ILE A 154 5.33 -13.61 1.67
CA ILE A 154 5.51 -12.57 2.70
C ILE A 154 6.37 -13.18 3.80
N THR A 155 7.61 -12.71 3.95
CA THR A 155 8.57 -13.25 4.92
C THR A 155 8.69 -12.42 6.19
N ASP A 156 8.25 -11.14 6.15
CA ASP A 156 8.21 -10.25 7.30
C ASP A 156 7.06 -9.26 7.10
N PHE A 157 6.07 -9.27 7.98
CA PHE A 157 4.86 -8.46 7.85
C PHE A 157 4.82 -7.32 8.85
N SER A 158 4.62 -6.09 8.36
CA SER A 158 4.36 -4.89 9.17
C SER A 158 5.37 -4.70 10.32
N ASN A 159 6.64 -4.92 10.05
CA ASN A 159 7.71 -4.86 11.03
C ASN A 159 7.99 -3.41 11.48
N THR A 160 7.91 -3.17 12.77
CA THR A 160 8.16 -1.88 13.42
C THR A 160 9.33 -1.92 14.41
N SER A 161 10.14 -2.96 14.40
CA SER A 161 11.24 -3.14 15.39
C SER A 161 12.23 -1.97 15.46
N HIS A 162 12.34 -1.19 14.40
CA HIS A 162 13.18 0.02 14.35
C HIS A 162 12.61 1.22 15.13
N LEU A 163 11.34 1.16 15.57
CA LEU A 163 10.71 2.21 16.38
C LEU A 163 10.89 1.97 17.89
N GLU A 164 11.30 0.77 18.30
CA GLU A 164 11.47 0.38 19.70
C GLU A 164 12.90 0.65 20.20
N GLU A 165 13.83 0.96 19.30
CA GLU A 165 15.21 1.32 19.62
C GLU A 165 15.28 2.82 19.98
N LYS A 166 14.88 3.17 21.23
CA LYS A 166 15.16 4.46 21.87
C LYS A 166 15.84 4.25 23.21
#